data_3b4d3ef220cf1bde22aa4b46d775e29a
#
_entry.id   3b4d3ef220cf1bde22aa4b46d775e29a
#
_cell.length_a   1.000
_cell.length_b   1.000
_cell.length_c   1.000
_cell.angle_alpha   90.00
_cell.angle_beta   90.00
_cell.angle_gamma   90.00
#
_symmetry.space_group_name_H-M   'P 1'
#
loop_
_entity.id
_entity.type
_entity.pdbx_description
1 polymer ?
#
loop_
_entity_poly.entity_id
_entity_poly.type
_entity_poly.pdbx_seq_one_letter_code
_entity_poly.pdbx_strand_id
1 'polypeptide(L)'
;MPKTICDICMEEYEDNDKSDKCPRILQCGHTYCTKCLKRIKNQNNNIIICPTCRIKDSRQINNITINRNVYDYIWENKQKNQTNKFIKVNETDITDHLFKIALIGEQATGKTSLSRKYLGHFYDKEVPYIATIGFEFFYKNIKRKNKNIKLQIWDTAGQEKYQSLTASYLRGIHGCIIVFDVNDKNTFLEIEKWIKIYSDFNIFKTKNIILVGNKIDKGKREVSNEEAKNFANLNKLCYFETSAITGENVNECFECIADKILFSEVEQEDKKWKKEFETVNIDNPNDSNCFEDCIKWFKNIFTK
;
A
#
# COMPACT_ATOMS: atom_id res chain seq x y z
N MET A 1 -7.31 0.77 -11.20
CA MET A 1 -7.05 2.11 -11.78
C MET A 1 -8.13 3.04 -11.30
N PRO A 2 -7.84 4.26 -10.88
CA PRO A 2 -8.88 5.22 -10.54
C PRO A 2 -9.69 5.54 -11.79
N LYS A 3 -10.98 5.80 -11.59
CA LYS A 3 -11.88 6.17 -12.69
C LYS A 3 -11.52 7.57 -13.17
N THR A 4 -11.16 7.72 -14.43
CA THR A 4 -10.70 8.98 -15.03
C THR A 4 -11.80 9.76 -15.74
N ILE A 5 -13.04 9.28 -15.68
CA ILE A 5 -14.21 9.82 -16.39
C ILE A 5 -15.29 10.17 -15.38
N CYS A 6 -15.91 11.34 -15.54
CA CYS A 6 -17.06 11.77 -14.74
C CYS A 6 -18.33 10.99 -15.07
N ASP A 7 -18.95 10.34 -14.08
CA ASP A 7 -20.17 9.52 -14.26
C ASP A 7 -21.41 10.29 -14.73
N ILE A 8 -21.38 11.62 -14.72
CA ILE A 8 -22.52 12.46 -15.09
C ILE A 8 -22.43 12.91 -16.54
N CYS A 9 -21.28 13.47 -16.95
CA CYS A 9 -21.10 13.99 -18.31
C CYS A 9 -20.32 13.05 -19.23
N MET A 10 -19.77 11.97 -18.69
CA MET A 10 -18.92 10.99 -19.41
C MET A 10 -17.67 11.61 -20.05
N GLU A 11 -17.28 12.82 -19.60
CA GLU A 11 -16.06 13.50 -20.05
C GLU A 11 -14.88 13.11 -19.13
N GLU A 12 -13.68 13.07 -19.70
CA GLU A 12 -12.45 12.84 -18.94
C GLU A 12 -12.16 13.98 -17.99
N TYR A 13 -11.61 13.65 -16.82
CA TYR A 13 -11.12 14.64 -15.87
C TYR A 13 -9.83 15.31 -16.37
N GLU A 14 -9.58 16.52 -15.90
CA GLU A 14 -8.37 17.29 -16.17
C GLU A 14 -7.58 17.54 -14.88
N ASP A 15 -6.25 17.52 -15.01
CA ASP A 15 -5.28 17.81 -13.96
C ASP A 15 -5.00 19.34 -13.82
N ASN A 16 -6.07 20.11 -13.78
CA ASN A 16 -6.02 21.55 -13.60
C ASN A 16 -7.05 21.98 -12.55
N ASP A 17 -6.58 22.51 -11.42
CA ASP A 17 -7.41 22.90 -10.28
C ASP A 17 -8.49 23.95 -10.64
N LYS A 18 -8.22 24.77 -11.65
CA LYS A 18 -9.13 25.81 -12.15
C LYS A 18 -10.05 25.30 -13.25
N SER A 19 -9.85 24.08 -13.75
CA SER A 19 -10.68 23.50 -14.81
C SER A 19 -12.06 23.11 -14.29
N ASP A 20 -13.07 23.34 -15.12
CA ASP A 20 -14.42 22.82 -14.89
C ASP A 20 -14.47 21.27 -14.94
N LYS A 21 -13.45 20.62 -15.48
CA LYS A 21 -13.29 19.17 -15.52
C LYS A 21 -12.42 18.61 -14.36
N CYS A 22 -11.99 19.46 -13.42
CA CYS A 22 -11.24 19.03 -12.24
C CYS A 22 -12.05 18.05 -11.40
N PRO A 23 -11.49 16.85 -11.03
CA PRO A 23 -12.19 15.86 -10.22
C PRO A 23 -12.29 16.31 -8.76
N ARG A 24 -13.52 16.36 -8.22
CA ARG A 24 -13.79 16.72 -6.83
C ARG A 24 -14.52 15.61 -6.11
N ILE A 25 -14.09 15.33 -4.87
CA ILE A 25 -14.64 14.27 -4.03
C ILE A 25 -15.65 14.83 -3.01
N LEU A 26 -16.88 14.29 -3.04
CA LEU A 26 -17.92 14.62 -2.06
C LEU A 26 -17.63 13.96 -0.70
N GLN A 27 -18.31 14.40 0.35
CA GLN A 27 -18.20 13.79 1.69
C GLN A 27 -18.52 12.29 1.71
N CYS A 28 -19.34 11.84 0.79
CA CYS A 28 -19.70 10.42 0.63
C CYS A 28 -18.67 9.60 -0.15
N GLY A 29 -17.55 10.19 -0.57
CA GLY A 29 -16.50 9.52 -1.32
C GLY A 29 -16.70 9.47 -2.85
N HIS A 30 -17.86 9.83 -3.38
CA HIS A 30 -18.09 9.85 -4.82
C HIS A 30 -17.45 11.06 -5.49
N THR A 31 -16.91 10.88 -6.70
CA THR A 31 -16.14 11.91 -7.42
C THR A 31 -16.84 12.31 -8.70
N TYR A 32 -16.92 13.65 -8.92
CA TYR A 32 -17.50 14.24 -10.12
C TYR A 32 -16.69 15.47 -10.56
N CYS A 33 -16.82 15.88 -11.82
CA CYS A 33 -16.16 17.10 -12.28
C CYS A 33 -16.81 18.35 -11.70
N THR A 34 -16.03 19.41 -11.59
CA THR A 34 -16.46 20.73 -11.05
C THR A 34 -17.70 21.26 -11.79
N LYS A 35 -17.76 21.14 -13.12
CA LYS A 35 -18.91 21.55 -13.97
C LYS A 35 -20.21 20.87 -13.56
N CYS A 36 -20.16 19.53 -13.38
CA CYS A 36 -21.34 18.76 -13.00
C CYS A 36 -21.81 19.11 -11.59
N LEU A 37 -20.89 19.30 -10.64
CA LEU A 37 -21.24 19.71 -9.28
C LEU A 37 -21.86 21.12 -9.24
N LYS A 38 -21.36 22.07 -10.04
CA LYS A 38 -21.97 23.40 -10.19
C LYS A 38 -23.42 23.27 -10.69
N ARG A 39 -23.65 22.42 -11.71
CA ARG A 39 -24.99 22.20 -12.28
C ARG A 39 -25.96 21.59 -11.26
N ILE A 40 -25.53 20.57 -10.53
CA ILE A 40 -26.36 19.93 -9.48
C ILE A 40 -26.70 20.94 -8.38
N LYS A 41 -25.72 21.73 -7.95
CA LYS A 41 -25.92 22.75 -6.90
C LYS A 41 -26.95 23.80 -7.31
N ASN A 42 -26.88 24.29 -8.53
CA ASN A 42 -27.82 25.31 -9.06
C ASN A 42 -29.26 24.78 -9.16
N GLN A 43 -29.43 23.44 -9.40
CA GLN A 43 -30.74 22.81 -9.50
C GLN A 43 -31.37 22.47 -8.14
N ASN A 44 -30.61 22.46 -7.06
CA ASN A 44 -31.03 21.97 -5.74
C ASN A 44 -30.86 23.02 -4.61
N ASN A 45 -31.31 24.25 -4.83
CA ASN A 45 -31.29 25.31 -3.82
C ASN A 45 -29.93 25.47 -3.12
N ASN A 46 -28.85 25.48 -3.89
CA ASN A 46 -27.47 25.56 -3.40
C ASN A 46 -26.95 24.39 -2.56
N ILE A 47 -27.62 23.27 -2.54
CA ILE A 47 -27.17 22.03 -1.90
C ILE A 47 -26.76 21.02 -2.96
N ILE A 48 -25.63 20.35 -2.77
CA ILE A 48 -25.19 19.27 -3.64
C ILE A 48 -25.75 17.95 -3.10
N ILE A 49 -26.60 17.28 -3.89
CA ILE A 49 -27.08 15.94 -3.59
C ILE A 49 -26.31 14.96 -4.48
N CYS A 50 -25.58 14.02 -3.85
CA CYS A 50 -24.82 13.03 -4.60
C CYS A 50 -25.74 12.19 -5.52
N PRO A 51 -25.50 12.16 -6.82
CA PRO A 51 -26.33 11.37 -7.74
C PRO A 51 -26.33 9.87 -7.44
N THR A 52 -25.21 9.34 -6.93
CA THR A 52 -25.05 7.91 -6.68
C THR A 52 -25.67 7.45 -5.37
N CYS A 53 -25.44 8.14 -4.25
CA CYS A 53 -25.90 7.69 -2.93
C CYS A 53 -26.90 8.63 -2.23
N ARG A 54 -27.26 9.75 -2.86
CA ARG A 54 -28.20 10.78 -2.40
C ARG A 54 -27.83 11.51 -1.10
N ILE A 55 -26.64 11.30 -0.58
CA ILE A 55 -26.11 12.02 0.58
C ILE A 55 -25.92 13.49 0.18
N LYS A 56 -26.36 14.39 1.09
CA LYS A 56 -26.26 15.85 0.91
C LYS A 56 -24.86 16.32 1.29
N ASP A 57 -24.31 17.22 0.47
CA ASP A 57 -23.05 17.93 0.74
C ASP A 57 -23.34 19.44 0.70
N SER A 58 -23.23 20.10 1.83
CA SER A 58 -23.55 21.54 1.99
C SER A 58 -22.37 22.47 1.71
N ARG A 59 -21.19 21.89 1.42
CA ARG A 59 -19.98 22.69 1.18
C ARG A 59 -20.11 23.57 -0.07
N GLN A 60 -19.41 24.69 -0.07
CA GLN A 60 -19.20 25.47 -1.28
C GLN A 60 -18.32 24.67 -2.25
N ILE A 61 -18.54 24.78 -3.56
CA ILE A 61 -17.79 23.99 -4.55
C ILE A 61 -16.29 24.20 -4.44
N ASN A 62 -15.86 25.43 -4.15
CA ASN A 62 -14.44 25.74 -3.97
C ASN A 62 -13.82 25.07 -2.72
N ASN A 63 -14.66 24.72 -1.75
CA ASN A 63 -14.26 24.02 -0.52
C ASN A 63 -14.42 22.49 -0.63
N ILE A 64 -14.91 21.97 -1.76
CA ILE A 64 -14.93 20.53 -2.03
C ILE A 64 -13.55 20.12 -2.47
N THR A 65 -12.98 19.17 -1.73
CA THR A 65 -11.62 18.68 -1.96
C THR A 65 -11.45 18.12 -3.37
N ILE A 66 -10.34 18.44 -4.02
CA ILE A 66 -9.93 17.79 -5.26
C ILE A 66 -9.62 16.32 -4.96
N ASN A 67 -10.11 15.40 -5.78
CA ASN A 67 -9.70 14.01 -5.68
C ASN A 67 -8.27 13.89 -6.22
N ARG A 68 -7.29 14.02 -5.32
CA ARG A 68 -5.87 13.98 -5.67
C ARG A 68 -5.47 12.65 -6.32
N ASN A 69 -6.05 11.53 -5.93
CA ASN A 69 -5.73 10.24 -6.53
C ASN A 69 -6.06 10.19 -8.03
N VAL A 70 -7.22 10.75 -8.42
CA VAL A 70 -7.60 10.87 -9.83
C VAL A 70 -6.76 11.92 -10.53
N TYR A 71 -6.55 13.05 -9.89
CA TYR A 71 -5.77 14.17 -10.40
C TYR A 71 -4.32 13.79 -10.71
N ASP A 72 -3.62 13.20 -9.72
CA ASP A 72 -2.23 12.80 -9.83
C ASP A 72 -2.05 11.67 -10.86
N TYR A 73 -3.00 10.72 -10.92
CA TYR A 73 -3.02 9.67 -11.95
C TYR A 73 -3.12 10.24 -13.37
N ILE A 74 -3.97 11.26 -13.60
CA ILE A 74 -4.10 11.93 -14.90
C ILE A 74 -2.81 12.68 -15.25
N TRP A 75 -2.25 13.40 -14.27
CA TRP A 75 -1.01 14.16 -14.43
C TRP A 75 0.16 13.25 -14.79
N GLU A 76 0.35 12.13 -14.07
CA GLU A 76 1.38 11.14 -14.36
C GLU A 76 1.24 10.52 -15.76
N ASN A 77 0.00 10.18 -16.17
CA ASN A 77 -0.23 9.61 -17.49
C ASN A 77 0.00 10.61 -18.62
N LYS A 78 -0.28 11.91 -18.42
CA LYS A 78 0.06 12.95 -19.39
C LYS A 78 1.57 13.12 -19.54
N GLN A 79 2.31 13.09 -18.44
CA GLN A 79 3.78 13.11 -18.46
C GLN A 79 4.34 11.90 -19.23
N LYS A 80 3.84 10.70 -18.97
CA LYS A 80 4.23 9.48 -19.69
C LYS A 80 3.91 9.56 -21.18
N ASN A 81 2.76 10.12 -21.57
CA ASN A 81 2.39 10.27 -22.98
C ASN A 81 3.19 11.34 -23.72
N GLN A 82 3.71 12.37 -23.02
CA GLN A 82 4.60 13.36 -23.61
C GLN A 82 6.04 12.81 -23.78
N THR A 83 6.50 11.96 -22.87
CA THR A 83 7.80 11.29 -22.98
C THR A 83 7.77 10.13 -23.98
N ASN A 84 6.66 9.43 -24.16
CA ASN A 84 6.52 8.34 -25.14
C ASN A 84 6.60 8.78 -26.61
N LYS A 85 6.59 10.07 -26.92
CA LYS A 85 6.78 10.56 -28.30
C LYS A 85 8.24 10.49 -28.76
N PHE A 86 9.19 10.19 -27.86
CA PHE A 86 10.63 10.14 -28.12
C PHE A 86 11.41 8.98 -27.48
N ILE A 87 10.75 7.98 -26.91
CA ILE A 87 11.48 6.88 -26.26
C ILE A 87 11.18 5.57 -26.98
N LYS A 88 12.21 5.01 -27.66
CA LYS A 88 12.31 3.56 -27.87
C LYS A 88 11.98 2.88 -26.53
N VAL A 89 11.10 1.88 -26.55
CA VAL A 89 10.79 1.03 -25.39
C VAL A 89 12.13 0.55 -24.82
N ASN A 90 12.59 1.19 -23.76
CA ASN A 90 13.70 0.67 -22.99
C ASN A 90 13.16 -0.53 -22.21
N GLU A 91 13.93 -1.62 -22.17
CA GLU A 91 13.66 -2.88 -21.46
C GLU A 91 13.36 -2.70 -19.95
N THR A 92 13.30 -1.46 -19.42
CA THR A 92 13.14 -1.12 -18.01
C THR A 92 11.68 -1.07 -17.52
N ASP A 93 10.68 -1.20 -18.39
CA ASP A 93 9.25 -1.13 -18.01
C ASP A 93 8.61 -2.50 -17.75
N ILE A 94 9.39 -3.59 -17.85
CA ILE A 94 8.91 -4.93 -17.50
C ILE A 94 8.91 -5.05 -15.97
N THR A 95 7.73 -5.11 -15.38
CA THR A 95 7.56 -5.40 -13.96
C THR A 95 7.69 -6.90 -13.75
N ASP A 96 8.72 -7.34 -13.05
CA ASP A 96 8.95 -8.77 -12.76
C ASP A 96 7.94 -9.29 -11.73
N HIS A 97 7.61 -8.48 -10.70
CA HIS A 97 6.73 -8.87 -9.61
C HIS A 97 5.75 -7.75 -9.23
N LEU A 98 4.52 -8.12 -8.86
CA LEU A 98 3.53 -7.25 -8.23
C LEU A 98 3.28 -7.70 -6.79
N PHE A 99 3.77 -6.92 -5.81
CA PHE A 99 3.58 -7.22 -4.40
C PHE A 99 2.50 -6.33 -3.79
N LYS A 100 1.52 -6.97 -3.16
CA LYS A 100 0.46 -6.31 -2.40
C LYS A 100 0.86 -6.28 -0.93
N ILE A 101 0.97 -5.08 -0.34
CA ILE A 101 1.38 -4.86 1.04
C ILE A 101 0.25 -4.13 1.76
N ALA A 102 -0.18 -4.62 2.92
CA ALA A 102 -1.15 -3.94 3.77
C ALA A 102 -0.46 -3.22 4.93
N LEU A 103 -0.91 -2.00 5.23
CA LEU A 103 -0.61 -1.33 6.51
C LEU A 103 -1.83 -1.50 7.42
N ILE A 104 -1.62 -2.15 8.57
CA ILE A 104 -2.65 -2.37 9.58
C ILE A 104 -2.17 -1.91 10.96
N GLY A 105 -3.08 -1.80 11.91
CA GLY A 105 -2.81 -1.29 13.26
C GLY A 105 -3.89 -0.33 13.70
N GLU A 106 -3.85 0.09 14.96
CA GLU A 106 -4.85 0.96 15.57
C GLU A 106 -4.99 2.32 14.87
N GLN A 107 -6.11 2.98 15.15
CA GLN A 107 -6.37 4.33 14.63
C GLN A 107 -5.27 5.30 15.06
N ALA A 108 -4.98 6.28 14.22
CA ALA A 108 -4.03 7.36 14.47
C ALA A 108 -2.56 6.92 14.69
N THR A 109 -2.17 5.67 14.46
CA THR A 109 -0.76 5.22 14.53
C THR A 109 0.13 5.78 13.42
N GLY A 110 -0.47 6.37 12.37
CA GLY A 110 0.25 7.04 11.28
C GLY A 110 0.48 6.20 10.03
N LYS A 111 -0.32 5.16 9.79
CA LYS A 111 -0.28 4.30 8.59
C LYS A 111 -0.29 5.12 7.29
N THR A 112 -1.29 5.98 7.15
CA THR A 112 -1.43 6.90 6.00
C THR A 112 -0.24 7.85 5.86
N SER A 113 0.28 8.36 6.98
CA SER A 113 1.45 9.25 6.96
C SER A 113 2.72 8.51 6.52
N LEU A 114 2.89 7.24 6.92
CA LEU A 114 4.01 6.40 6.50
C LEU A 114 3.94 6.09 5.01
N SER A 115 2.78 5.68 4.49
CA SER A 115 2.60 5.40 3.06
C SER A 115 2.83 6.63 2.21
N ARG A 116 2.28 7.78 2.59
CA ARG A 116 2.50 9.05 1.90
C ARG A 116 3.96 9.48 1.92
N LYS A 117 4.64 9.37 3.08
CA LYS A 117 6.08 9.68 3.19
C LYS A 117 6.92 8.78 2.30
N TYR A 118 6.65 7.49 2.28
CA TYR A 118 7.32 6.54 1.40
C TYR A 118 7.16 6.86 -0.09
N LEU A 119 6.00 7.38 -0.47
CA LEU A 119 5.71 7.82 -1.85
C LEU A 119 6.36 9.15 -2.23
N GLY A 120 7.00 9.83 -1.28
CA GLY A 120 7.65 11.12 -1.51
C GLY A 120 6.72 12.32 -1.33
N HIS A 121 5.51 12.12 -0.75
CA HIS A 121 4.65 13.24 -0.41
C HIS A 121 5.19 13.99 0.82
N PHE A 122 5.19 15.30 0.77
CA PHE A 122 5.58 16.13 1.91
C PHE A 122 4.46 16.13 2.96
N TYR A 123 4.86 16.02 4.23
CA TYR A 123 3.94 16.20 5.35
C TYR A 123 3.69 17.70 5.54
N ASP A 124 2.46 18.11 5.29
CA ASP A 124 2.02 19.48 5.59
C ASP A 124 1.44 19.51 7.01
N LYS A 125 2.09 20.26 7.90
CA LYS A 125 1.66 20.40 9.30
C LYS A 125 0.35 21.20 9.43
N GLU A 126 0.00 21.98 8.42
CA GLU A 126 -1.20 22.84 8.42
C GLU A 126 -2.47 22.07 8.00
N VAL A 127 -2.31 20.86 7.41
CA VAL A 127 -3.45 20.03 7.05
C VAL A 127 -3.94 19.28 8.27
N PRO A 128 -5.19 19.53 8.73
CA PRO A 128 -5.74 18.82 9.88
C PRO A 128 -5.80 17.32 9.62
N TYR A 129 -5.56 16.54 10.69
CA TYR A 129 -5.69 15.08 10.64
C TYR A 129 -7.10 14.68 10.18
N ILE A 130 -7.21 14.03 9.06
CA ILE A 130 -8.46 13.43 8.58
C ILE A 130 -8.30 11.91 8.71
N ALA A 131 -9.19 11.28 9.48
CA ALA A 131 -9.21 9.83 9.62
C ALA A 131 -9.50 9.18 8.24
N THR A 132 -8.73 8.14 7.90
CA THR A 132 -8.97 7.36 6.69
C THR A 132 -10.31 6.65 6.80
N ILE A 133 -11.18 6.81 5.81
CA ILE A 133 -12.46 6.12 5.72
C ILE A 133 -12.32 5.00 4.69
N GLY A 134 -12.45 3.73 5.14
CA GLY A 134 -12.29 2.57 4.27
C GLY A 134 -10.83 2.23 4.01
N PHE A 135 -10.43 2.18 2.77
CA PHE A 135 -9.05 1.90 2.36
C PHE A 135 -8.65 2.76 1.16
N GLU A 136 -7.37 3.05 1.07
CA GLU A 136 -6.73 3.71 -0.06
C GLU A 136 -5.56 2.84 -0.52
N PHE A 137 -5.25 2.81 -1.82
CA PHE A 137 -4.09 2.07 -2.30
C PHE A 137 -3.23 2.93 -3.22
N PHE A 138 -1.94 2.70 -3.13
CA PHE A 138 -0.91 3.41 -3.87
C PHE A 138 -0.01 2.44 -4.60
N TYR A 139 0.65 2.91 -5.65
CA TYR A 139 1.67 2.14 -6.38
C TYR A 139 3.03 2.82 -6.28
N LYS A 140 4.08 2.02 -6.09
CA LYS A 140 5.47 2.47 -6.21
C LYS A 140 6.29 1.41 -6.93
N ASN A 141 7.03 1.81 -7.94
CA ASN A 141 7.99 0.94 -8.60
C ASN A 141 9.33 1.04 -7.86
N ILE A 142 9.93 -0.09 -7.52
CA ILE A 142 11.23 -0.19 -6.87
C ILE A 142 12.08 -1.23 -7.59
N LYS A 143 13.40 -1.13 -7.47
CA LYS A 143 14.33 -2.13 -7.96
C LYS A 143 15.01 -2.80 -6.76
N ARG A 144 14.86 -4.13 -6.63
CA ARG A 144 15.50 -4.94 -5.57
C ARG A 144 16.11 -6.18 -6.19
N LYS A 145 17.38 -6.48 -5.81
CA LYS A 145 18.10 -7.68 -6.29
C LYS A 145 17.93 -7.91 -7.80
N ASN A 146 18.15 -6.85 -8.59
CA ASN A 146 17.98 -6.85 -10.05
C ASN A 146 16.57 -7.17 -10.58
N LYS A 147 15.54 -7.16 -9.73
CA LYS A 147 14.13 -7.31 -10.10
C LYS A 147 13.40 -5.97 -10.05
N ASN A 148 12.56 -5.70 -11.04
CA ASN A 148 11.65 -4.57 -11.06
C ASN A 148 10.35 -4.97 -10.35
N ILE A 149 10.10 -4.41 -9.18
CA ILE A 149 8.97 -4.76 -8.33
C ILE A 149 8.00 -3.59 -8.30
N LYS A 150 6.73 -3.86 -8.59
CA LYS A 150 5.64 -2.92 -8.38
C LYS A 150 5.00 -3.21 -7.03
N LEU A 151 5.17 -2.28 -6.09
CA LEU A 151 4.49 -2.35 -4.79
C LEU A 151 3.09 -1.75 -4.92
N GLN A 152 2.08 -2.50 -4.50
CA GLN A 152 0.72 -2.02 -4.27
C GLN A 152 0.51 -1.92 -2.76
N ILE A 153 0.48 -0.70 -2.24
CA ILE A 153 0.39 -0.40 -0.80
C ILE A 153 -1.07 -0.12 -0.47
N TRP A 154 -1.66 -0.92 0.42
CA TRP A 154 -3.02 -0.80 0.89
C TRP A 154 -3.02 -0.12 2.26
N ASP A 155 -3.40 1.17 2.28
CA ASP A 155 -3.57 1.94 3.51
C ASP A 155 -4.99 1.74 4.03
N THR A 156 -5.11 1.20 5.23
CA THR A 156 -6.41 0.83 5.82
C THR A 156 -6.79 1.78 6.96
N ALA A 157 -8.10 2.03 7.11
CA ALA A 157 -8.62 2.67 8.31
C ALA A 157 -8.33 1.82 9.54
N GLY A 158 -7.78 2.44 10.60
CA GLY A 158 -7.47 1.74 11.86
C GLY A 158 -8.68 1.62 12.81
N GLN A 159 -9.92 1.72 12.31
CA GLN A 159 -11.10 1.63 13.14
C GLN A 159 -11.63 0.19 13.15
N GLU A 160 -11.78 -0.38 14.34
CA GLU A 160 -12.36 -1.71 14.58
C GLU A 160 -13.77 -1.88 14.00
N LYS A 161 -14.52 -0.79 13.82
CA LYS A 161 -15.87 -0.79 13.21
C LYS A 161 -15.91 -1.35 11.78
N TYR A 162 -14.74 -1.43 11.11
CA TYR A 162 -14.61 -1.93 9.76
C TYR A 162 -13.92 -3.30 9.66
N GLN A 163 -13.84 -4.07 10.74
CA GLN A 163 -13.20 -5.40 10.76
C GLN A 163 -13.76 -6.34 9.68
N SER A 164 -15.07 -6.29 9.41
CA SER A 164 -15.70 -7.08 8.35
C SER A 164 -15.23 -6.66 6.94
N LEU A 165 -14.89 -5.39 6.74
CA LEU A 165 -14.30 -4.88 5.49
C LEU A 165 -12.82 -5.25 5.39
N THR A 166 -12.09 -5.26 6.52
CA THR A 166 -10.66 -5.60 6.58
C THR A 166 -10.40 -7.01 6.05
N ALA A 167 -11.29 -7.96 6.35
CA ALA A 167 -11.21 -9.34 5.88
C ALA A 167 -11.17 -9.49 4.35
N SER A 168 -11.93 -8.68 3.64
CA SER A 168 -12.07 -8.81 2.18
C SER A 168 -10.81 -8.37 1.42
N TYR A 169 -10.07 -7.38 1.91
CA TYR A 169 -8.85 -6.89 1.22
C TYR A 169 -7.55 -7.47 1.79
N LEU A 170 -7.56 -8.07 2.98
CA LEU A 170 -6.40 -8.83 3.47
C LEU A 170 -6.19 -10.14 2.70
N ARG A 171 -7.21 -10.64 2.01
CA ARG A 171 -7.08 -11.83 1.17
C ARG A 171 -6.18 -11.55 -0.03
N GLY A 172 -5.14 -12.37 -0.20
CA GLY A 172 -4.18 -12.22 -1.30
C GLY A 172 -3.11 -11.15 -1.11
N ILE A 173 -2.98 -10.59 0.09
CA ILE A 173 -1.86 -9.72 0.48
C ILE A 173 -0.59 -10.57 0.58
N HIS A 174 0.52 -10.05 0.05
CA HIS A 174 1.81 -10.74 0.05
C HIS A 174 2.62 -10.47 1.32
N GLY A 175 2.44 -9.30 1.94
CA GLY A 175 3.12 -8.91 3.17
C GLY A 175 2.34 -7.85 3.94
N CYS A 176 2.66 -7.71 5.22
CA CYS A 176 1.95 -6.82 6.14
C CYS A 176 2.92 -5.99 6.97
N ILE A 177 2.62 -4.71 7.13
CA ILE A 177 3.29 -3.80 8.05
C ILE A 177 2.31 -3.45 9.17
N ILE A 178 2.60 -3.90 10.39
CA ILE A 178 1.79 -3.61 11.59
C ILE A 178 2.38 -2.38 12.26
N VAL A 179 1.59 -1.32 12.38
CA VAL A 179 2.04 -0.02 12.87
C VAL A 179 1.42 0.30 14.21
N PHE A 180 2.26 0.64 15.20
CA PHE A 180 1.84 1.21 16.48
C PHE A 180 2.50 2.56 16.73
N ASP A 181 1.98 3.35 17.66
CA ASP A 181 2.56 4.63 18.11
C ASP A 181 3.43 4.38 19.34
N VAL A 182 4.72 4.70 19.28
CA VAL A 182 5.63 4.53 20.44
C VAL A 182 5.25 5.41 21.65
N ASN A 183 4.37 6.41 21.44
CA ASN A 183 3.88 7.33 22.46
C ASN A 183 2.48 6.96 22.99
N ASP A 184 1.94 5.81 22.59
CA ASP A 184 0.63 5.30 23.05
C ASP A 184 0.73 3.78 23.22
N LYS A 185 0.85 3.36 24.49
CA LYS A 185 1.00 1.96 24.86
C LYS A 185 -0.20 1.10 24.48
N ASN A 186 -1.40 1.67 24.41
CA ASN A 186 -2.60 0.91 24.03
C ASN A 186 -2.47 0.39 22.59
N THR A 187 -1.89 1.18 21.70
CA THR A 187 -1.68 0.75 20.30
C THR A 187 -0.67 -0.39 20.18
N PHE A 188 0.27 -0.49 21.11
CA PHE A 188 1.23 -1.59 21.21
C PHE A 188 0.57 -2.87 21.74
N LEU A 189 -0.29 -2.77 22.74
CA LEU A 189 -1.00 -3.93 23.34
C LEU A 189 -1.94 -4.62 22.33
N GLU A 190 -2.46 -3.90 21.35
CA GLU A 190 -3.34 -4.44 20.32
C GLU A 190 -2.62 -5.17 19.15
N ILE A 191 -1.27 -5.21 19.16
CA ILE A 191 -0.47 -5.81 18.06
C ILE A 191 -0.82 -7.29 17.86
N GLU A 192 -0.96 -8.08 18.93
CA GLU A 192 -1.27 -9.51 18.83
C GLU A 192 -2.59 -9.76 18.11
N LYS A 193 -3.60 -8.93 18.37
CA LYS A 193 -4.86 -8.95 17.64
C LYS A 193 -4.68 -8.74 16.15
N TRP A 194 -3.84 -7.76 15.75
CA TRP A 194 -3.56 -7.48 14.34
C TRP A 194 -2.77 -8.60 13.67
N ILE A 195 -1.81 -9.21 14.37
CA ILE A 195 -1.10 -10.41 13.89
C ILE A 195 -2.10 -11.54 13.63
N LYS A 196 -3.02 -11.78 14.56
CA LYS A 196 -4.05 -12.81 14.42
C LYS A 196 -4.97 -12.53 13.24
N ILE A 197 -5.49 -11.30 13.12
CA ILE A 197 -6.34 -10.90 11.98
C ILE A 197 -5.64 -11.17 10.65
N TYR A 198 -4.37 -10.77 10.52
CA TYR A 198 -3.62 -11.02 9.28
C TYR A 198 -3.42 -12.52 9.02
N SER A 199 -3.08 -13.29 10.06
CA SER A 199 -2.81 -14.72 9.97
C SER A 199 -4.04 -15.53 9.58
N ASP A 200 -5.23 -15.16 10.06
CA ASP A 200 -6.48 -15.83 9.75
C ASP A 200 -6.81 -15.79 8.24
N PHE A 201 -6.36 -14.76 7.53
CA PHE A 201 -6.60 -14.61 6.08
C PHE A 201 -5.40 -15.01 5.21
N ASN A 202 -4.21 -15.15 5.79
CA ASN A 202 -2.95 -15.34 5.05
C ASN A 202 -2.07 -16.42 5.69
N ILE A 203 -2.63 -17.60 5.93
CA ILE A 203 -1.98 -18.73 6.65
C ILE A 203 -0.58 -19.05 6.12
N PHE A 204 -0.37 -18.97 4.80
CA PHE A 204 0.92 -19.30 4.17
C PHE A 204 1.92 -18.13 4.15
N LYS A 205 1.52 -16.92 4.53
CA LYS A 205 2.34 -15.69 4.40
C LYS A 205 2.63 -15.01 5.74
N THR A 206 2.40 -15.69 6.86
CA THR A 206 2.66 -15.15 8.21
C THR A 206 4.10 -14.72 8.44
N LYS A 207 5.06 -15.25 7.65
CA LYS A 207 6.47 -14.86 7.69
C LYS A 207 6.73 -13.45 7.17
N ASN A 208 5.83 -12.89 6.34
CA ASN A 208 5.99 -11.60 5.70
C ASN A 208 5.30 -10.50 6.49
N ILE A 209 5.58 -10.45 7.79
CA ILE A 209 5.11 -9.39 8.71
C ILE A 209 6.31 -8.58 9.17
N ILE A 210 6.13 -7.25 9.23
CA ILE A 210 7.05 -6.30 9.85
C ILE A 210 6.30 -5.52 10.92
N LEU A 211 6.91 -5.33 12.08
CA LEU A 211 6.43 -4.48 13.16
C LEU A 211 7.09 -3.11 13.07
N VAL A 212 6.29 -2.06 13.16
CA VAL A 212 6.76 -0.67 13.07
C VAL A 212 6.27 0.15 14.26
N GLY A 213 7.22 0.63 15.08
CA GLY A 213 7.00 1.65 16.09
C GLY A 213 7.18 3.04 15.47
N ASN A 214 6.07 3.74 15.22
CA ASN A 214 6.07 5.04 14.54
C ASN A 214 6.04 6.21 15.52
N LYS A 215 6.33 7.41 15.00
CA LYS A 215 6.30 8.71 15.69
C LYS A 215 7.42 8.86 16.75
N ILE A 216 8.60 8.34 16.44
CA ILE A 216 9.79 8.50 17.31
C ILE A 216 10.27 9.95 17.44
N ASP A 217 9.79 10.83 16.55
CA ASP A 217 10.03 12.27 16.59
C ASP A 217 9.31 13.00 17.75
N LYS A 218 8.35 12.33 18.42
CA LYS A 218 7.61 12.89 19.55
C LYS A 218 8.28 12.51 20.88
N GLY A 219 8.33 13.45 21.81
CA GLY A 219 9.13 13.32 23.04
C GLY A 219 8.50 12.55 24.21
N LYS A 220 7.31 11.95 24.05
CA LYS A 220 6.59 11.26 25.15
C LYS A 220 6.46 9.76 24.87
N ARG A 221 7.60 9.08 24.88
CA ARG A 221 7.63 7.64 24.63
C ARG A 221 7.03 6.85 25.81
N GLU A 222 6.04 5.98 25.53
CA GLU A 222 5.43 5.04 26.48
C GLU A 222 5.88 3.59 26.24
N VAL A 223 6.33 3.26 25.03
CA VAL A 223 6.85 1.93 24.66
C VAL A 223 8.35 2.04 24.41
N SER A 224 9.17 1.38 25.24
CA SER A 224 10.61 1.41 25.05
C SER A 224 11.04 0.62 23.81
N ASN A 225 12.20 1.00 23.23
CA ASN A 225 12.76 0.27 22.07
C ASN A 225 13.08 -1.19 22.45
N GLU A 226 13.55 -1.42 23.68
CA GLU A 226 13.84 -2.75 24.18
C GLU A 226 12.59 -3.62 24.31
N GLU A 227 11.50 -3.08 24.88
CA GLU A 227 10.23 -3.78 25.01
C GLU A 227 9.69 -4.19 23.63
N ALA A 228 9.70 -3.27 22.65
CA ALA A 228 9.23 -3.55 21.30
C ALA A 228 10.12 -4.56 20.56
N LYS A 229 11.44 -4.49 20.72
CA LYS A 229 12.39 -5.47 20.18
C LYS A 229 12.19 -6.85 20.76
N ASN A 230 12.00 -6.95 22.08
CA ASN A 230 11.75 -8.22 22.75
C ASN A 230 10.46 -8.86 22.26
N PHE A 231 9.37 -8.09 22.13
CA PHE A 231 8.13 -8.55 21.53
C PHE A 231 8.32 -9.05 20.09
N ALA A 232 9.02 -8.28 19.25
CA ALA A 232 9.27 -8.64 17.87
C ALA A 232 10.10 -9.93 17.77
N ASN A 233 11.14 -10.10 18.60
CA ASN A 233 11.98 -11.30 18.63
C ASN A 233 11.18 -12.55 19.03
N LEU A 234 10.33 -12.45 20.05
CA LEU A 234 9.46 -13.56 20.49
C LEU A 234 8.51 -14.00 19.35
N ASN A 235 8.00 -13.05 18.59
CA ASN A 235 7.10 -13.31 17.47
C ASN A 235 7.83 -13.54 16.12
N LYS A 236 9.17 -13.54 16.09
CA LYS A 236 10.01 -13.71 14.89
C LYS A 236 9.73 -12.65 13.81
N LEU A 237 9.43 -11.42 14.23
CA LEU A 237 9.17 -10.28 13.37
C LEU A 237 10.42 -9.41 13.20
N CYS A 238 10.58 -8.79 12.03
CA CYS A 238 11.48 -7.66 11.89
C CYS A 238 10.84 -6.42 12.52
N TYR A 239 11.63 -5.64 13.26
CA TYR A 239 11.18 -4.42 13.93
C TYR A 239 11.91 -3.20 13.42
N PHE A 240 11.16 -2.13 13.16
CA PHE A 240 11.68 -0.81 12.80
C PHE A 240 11.06 0.27 13.67
N GLU A 241 11.86 1.25 14.04
CA GLU A 241 11.37 2.51 14.57
C GLU A 241 11.38 3.55 13.48
N THR A 242 10.27 4.26 13.29
CA THR A 242 10.09 5.19 12.17
C THR A 242 9.53 6.53 12.59
N SER A 243 9.81 7.55 11.79
CA SER A 243 9.08 8.80 11.82
C SER A 243 8.54 9.13 10.43
N ALA A 244 7.24 9.14 10.29
CA ALA A 244 6.59 9.59 9.06
C ALA A 244 6.83 11.10 8.78
N ILE A 245 7.18 11.89 9.80
CA ILE A 245 7.48 13.33 9.67
C ILE A 245 8.91 13.53 9.14
N THR A 246 9.91 12.97 9.81
CA THR A 246 11.31 13.13 9.41
C THR A 246 11.66 12.24 8.21
N GLY A 247 11.01 11.08 8.07
CA GLY A 247 11.31 10.06 7.08
C GLY A 247 12.28 9.00 7.57
N GLU A 248 12.69 9.06 8.82
CA GLU A 248 13.63 8.11 9.41
C GLU A 248 13.10 6.67 9.30
N ASN A 249 13.92 5.77 8.75
CA ASN A 249 13.69 4.34 8.53
C ASN A 249 12.41 4.00 7.73
N VAL A 250 11.78 4.97 7.06
CA VAL A 250 10.55 4.71 6.29
C VAL A 250 10.87 3.89 5.05
N ASN A 251 11.89 4.26 4.28
CA ASN A 251 12.27 3.51 3.08
C ASN A 251 12.75 2.11 3.43
N GLU A 252 13.59 1.98 4.45
CA GLU A 252 14.17 0.72 4.94
C GLU A 252 13.08 -0.29 5.33
N CYS A 253 12.02 0.19 5.98
CA CYS A 253 10.87 -0.63 6.35
C CYS A 253 10.15 -1.22 5.12
N PHE A 254 9.83 -0.39 4.12
CA PHE A 254 9.14 -0.86 2.91
C PHE A 254 10.05 -1.72 2.01
N GLU A 255 11.34 -1.44 1.98
CA GLU A 255 12.29 -2.26 1.24
C GLU A 255 12.48 -3.64 1.90
N CYS A 256 12.54 -3.67 3.24
CA CYS A 256 12.65 -4.92 3.98
C CYS A 256 11.44 -5.84 3.74
N ILE A 257 10.20 -5.31 3.74
CA ILE A 257 9.02 -6.16 3.45
C ILE A 257 9.04 -6.67 2.02
N ALA A 258 9.48 -5.87 1.06
CA ALA A 258 9.63 -6.31 -0.33
C ALA A 258 10.66 -7.44 -0.47
N ASP A 259 11.81 -7.33 0.21
CA ASP A 259 12.83 -8.37 0.22
C ASP A 259 12.34 -9.67 0.89
N LYS A 260 11.57 -9.57 2.00
CA LYS A 260 10.97 -10.75 2.65
C LYS A 260 9.99 -11.47 1.73
N ILE A 261 9.16 -10.72 0.99
CA ILE A 261 8.21 -11.30 0.04
C ILE A 261 8.95 -12.00 -1.09
N LEU A 262 9.94 -11.33 -1.69
CA LEU A 262 10.76 -11.88 -2.76
C LEU A 262 11.43 -13.19 -2.33
N PHE A 263 12.03 -13.21 -1.12
CA PHE A 263 12.66 -14.40 -0.58
C PHE A 263 11.67 -15.56 -0.36
N SER A 264 10.46 -15.24 0.15
CA SER A 264 9.44 -16.27 0.37
C SER A 264 8.87 -16.86 -0.93
N GLU A 265 8.84 -16.10 -2.03
CA GLU A 265 8.47 -16.62 -3.35
C GLU A 265 9.51 -17.59 -3.89
N VAL A 266 10.79 -17.24 -3.77
CA VAL A 266 11.91 -18.13 -4.17
C VAL A 266 11.88 -19.45 -3.38
N GLU A 267 11.67 -19.39 -2.04
CA GLU A 267 11.53 -20.61 -1.23
C GLU A 267 10.34 -21.51 -1.65
N GLN A 268 9.25 -20.91 -2.13
CA GLN A 268 8.09 -21.68 -2.60
C GLN A 268 8.35 -22.32 -3.96
N GLU A 269 9.01 -21.62 -4.86
CA GLU A 269 9.42 -22.15 -6.15
C GLU A 269 10.38 -23.33 -5.96
N ASP A 270 11.40 -23.21 -5.11
CA ASP A 270 12.34 -24.30 -4.79
C ASP A 270 11.64 -25.55 -4.25
N LYS A 271 10.62 -25.36 -3.37
CA LYS A 271 9.84 -26.48 -2.83
C LYS A 271 8.97 -27.15 -3.90
N LYS A 272 8.40 -26.36 -4.80
CA LYS A 272 7.59 -26.87 -5.91
C LYS A 272 8.45 -27.70 -6.86
N TRP A 273 9.63 -27.18 -7.24
CA TRP A 273 10.60 -27.89 -8.07
C TRP A 273 11.06 -29.22 -7.44
N LYS A 274 11.37 -29.22 -6.14
CA LYS A 274 11.74 -30.45 -5.42
C LYS A 274 10.63 -31.51 -5.47
N LYS A 275 9.37 -31.08 -5.25
CA LYS A 275 8.22 -31.96 -5.29
C LYS A 275 7.94 -32.51 -6.69
N GLU A 276 8.06 -31.68 -7.73
CA GLU A 276 7.92 -32.11 -9.12
C GLU A 276 9.04 -33.07 -9.52
N PHE A 277 10.28 -32.83 -9.05
CA PHE A 277 11.43 -33.73 -9.31
C PHE A 277 11.30 -35.08 -8.58
N GLU A 278 10.80 -35.09 -7.34
CA GLU A 278 10.53 -36.33 -6.60
C GLU A 278 9.47 -37.19 -7.29
N THR A 279 8.52 -36.58 -7.98
CA THR A 279 7.49 -37.30 -8.75
C THR A 279 7.97 -37.81 -10.10
N VAL A 280 9.01 -37.21 -10.68
CA VAL A 280 9.59 -37.63 -11.98
C VAL A 280 10.67 -38.74 -11.82
N ASN A 281 11.34 -38.80 -10.66
CA ASN A 281 12.47 -39.73 -10.43
C ASN A 281 12.08 -41.15 -9.99
N ILE A 282 10.82 -41.55 -10.07
CA ILE A 282 10.38 -42.90 -9.71
C ILE A 282 10.89 -43.97 -10.74
N ASP A 283 11.30 -43.57 -11.95
CA ASP A 283 11.64 -44.49 -13.02
C ASP A 283 13.15 -44.67 -13.31
N ASN A 284 14.07 -43.92 -12.64
CA ASN A 284 15.50 -44.09 -12.91
C ASN A 284 16.42 -43.73 -11.72
N PRO A 285 16.93 -44.71 -10.93
CA PRO A 285 17.67 -44.42 -9.68
C PRO A 285 19.16 -44.02 -9.88
N ASN A 286 19.64 -43.81 -11.10
CA ASN A 286 21.08 -43.58 -11.36
C ASN A 286 21.52 -42.14 -11.64
N ASP A 287 20.63 -41.16 -11.56
CA ASP A 287 20.95 -39.74 -11.88
C ASP A 287 21.05 -38.81 -10.66
N SER A 288 21.57 -39.29 -9.53
CA SER A 288 21.68 -38.49 -8.29
C SER A 288 22.67 -37.31 -8.35
N ASN A 289 23.60 -37.27 -9.32
CA ASN A 289 24.61 -36.21 -9.43
C ASN A 289 24.10 -34.94 -10.16
N CYS A 290 23.09 -35.04 -11.01
CA CYS A 290 22.56 -33.90 -11.75
C CYS A 290 21.77 -32.92 -10.86
N PHE A 291 21.18 -33.41 -9.77
CA PHE A 291 20.33 -32.64 -8.86
C PHE A 291 21.12 -31.66 -7.99
N GLU A 292 22.24 -32.07 -7.43
CA GLU A 292 23.10 -31.19 -6.61
C GLU A 292 23.74 -30.07 -7.44
N ASP A 293 24.12 -30.41 -8.68
CA ASP A 293 24.71 -29.43 -9.60
C ASP A 293 23.70 -28.40 -10.13
N CYS A 294 22.46 -28.80 -10.38
CA CYS A 294 21.37 -27.88 -10.68
C CYS A 294 21.03 -26.94 -9.51
N ILE A 295 21.01 -27.44 -8.28
CA ILE A 295 20.79 -26.61 -7.08
C ILE A 295 21.97 -25.63 -6.87
N LYS A 296 23.22 -26.06 -7.08
CA LYS A 296 24.40 -25.17 -7.02
C LYS A 296 24.37 -24.12 -8.12
N TRP A 297 23.99 -24.50 -9.35
CA TRP A 297 23.83 -23.55 -10.46
C TRP A 297 22.75 -22.51 -10.20
N PHE A 298 21.59 -22.93 -9.66
CA PHE A 298 20.47 -22.04 -9.31
C PHE A 298 20.84 -21.09 -8.16
N LYS A 299 21.50 -21.57 -7.11
CA LYS A 299 22.02 -20.74 -6.01
C LYS A 299 23.00 -19.67 -6.52
N ASN A 300 23.88 -20.01 -7.46
CA ASN A 300 24.87 -19.09 -8.02
C ASN A 300 24.26 -17.99 -8.91
N ILE A 301 23.10 -18.23 -9.52
CA ILE A 301 22.39 -17.20 -10.33
C ILE A 301 21.68 -16.17 -9.42
N PHE A 302 21.21 -16.58 -8.23
CA PHE A 302 20.43 -15.74 -7.34
C PHE A 302 21.23 -15.12 -6.18
N THR A 303 22.51 -15.48 -6.02
CA THR A 303 23.42 -14.90 -5.01
C THR A 303 24.42 -13.88 -5.59
N LYS A 304 24.35 -13.59 -6.88
CA LYS A 304 25.02 -12.47 -7.53
C LYS A 304 23.98 -11.42 -7.89
#